data_258da0680cc80cf901f01bc1750b9ff8
#
_entry.id   258da0680cc80cf901f01bc1750b9ff8
#
_cell.length_a   1.000
_cell.length_b   1.000
_cell.length_c   1.000
_cell.angle_alpha   90.00
_cell.angle_beta   90.00
_cell.angle_gamma   90.00
#
_symmetry.space_group_name_H-M   'P 1'
#
loop_
_entity.id
_entity.type
_entity.pdbx_description
1 polymer ?
#
loop_
_entity_poly.entity_id
_entity_poly.type
_entity_poly.pdbx_seq_one_letter_code
_entity_poly.pdbx_strand_id
1 'polypeptide(L)'
;MVDWFPLWLSLRVAAISTVLALALGLWVAWLLANHSFRWKEVVDAAVTLPLVLPPTVLGYYLLVLFGRSSPLGKIYEWIVGHPLVFTWQAAVVAALFHATPLLIKSARAAFENLDPSYERAARNLGASEWRLFWRVVLPLTRRSILAASALAFARALGDFGITLMIAGNIPGRTQTVALAIYDAVESGKGNVALTLVLVISVVAVVILSVANHFATSPFGPRQSPI
;
A
#
# COMPACT_ATOMS: atom_id res chain seq x y z
N MET A 1 -20.96 -18.81 15.38
CA MET A 1 -21.05 -18.25 14.01
C MET A 1 -19.78 -17.45 13.71
N VAL A 2 -19.31 -17.45 12.47
CA VAL A 2 -18.18 -16.62 12.04
C VAL A 2 -18.68 -15.20 11.83
N ASP A 3 -18.04 -14.21 12.44
CA ASP A 3 -18.30 -12.80 12.14
C ASP A 3 -17.56 -12.42 10.85
N TRP A 4 -18.28 -11.89 9.87
CA TRP A 4 -17.74 -11.48 8.58
C TRP A 4 -17.33 -10.00 8.52
N PHE A 5 -17.65 -9.23 9.57
CA PHE A 5 -17.27 -7.83 9.65
C PHE A 5 -15.76 -7.60 9.50
N PRO A 6 -14.86 -8.40 10.16
CA PRO A 6 -13.42 -8.23 10.02
C PRO A 6 -12.92 -8.39 8.58
N LEU A 7 -13.52 -9.32 7.80
CA LEU A 7 -13.17 -9.51 6.39
C LEU A 7 -13.55 -8.27 5.55
N TRP A 8 -14.79 -7.80 5.71
CA TRP A 8 -15.27 -6.60 5.05
C TRP A 8 -14.40 -5.38 5.38
N LEU A 9 -14.10 -5.17 6.66
CA LEU A 9 -13.25 -4.08 7.09
C LEU A 9 -11.85 -4.16 6.49
N SER A 10 -11.24 -5.36 6.47
CA SER A 10 -9.90 -5.55 5.88
C SER A 10 -9.88 -5.23 4.39
N LEU A 11 -10.87 -5.68 3.63
CA LEU A 11 -10.99 -5.36 2.20
C LEU A 11 -11.16 -3.85 1.97
N ARG A 12 -12.00 -3.20 2.77
CA ARG A 12 -12.21 -1.75 2.72
C ARG A 12 -10.93 -0.98 3.06
N VAL A 13 -10.25 -1.36 4.13
CA VAL A 13 -8.98 -0.75 4.55
C VAL A 13 -7.92 -0.92 3.47
N ALA A 14 -7.73 -2.15 2.96
CA ALA A 14 -6.76 -2.44 1.92
C ALA A 14 -7.06 -1.66 0.62
N ALA A 15 -8.32 -1.57 0.21
CA ALA A 15 -8.72 -0.82 -0.99
C ALA A 15 -8.41 0.68 -0.85
N ILE A 16 -8.85 1.30 0.25
CA ILE A 16 -8.65 2.74 0.48
C ILE A 16 -7.16 3.05 0.60
N SER A 17 -6.41 2.27 1.39
CA SER A 17 -4.97 2.50 1.56
C SER A 17 -4.20 2.30 0.25
N THR A 18 -4.58 1.34 -0.60
CA THR A 18 -3.95 1.14 -1.91
C THR A 18 -4.23 2.31 -2.86
N VAL A 19 -5.47 2.83 -2.90
CA VAL A 19 -5.80 4.01 -3.70
C VAL A 19 -5.01 5.24 -3.24
N LEU A 20 -4.92 5.46 -1.92
CA LEU A 20 -4.11 6.55 -1.36
C LEU A 20 -2.61 6.36 -1.65
N ALA A 21 -2.11 5.12 -1.52
CA ALA A 21 -0.73 4.78 -1.86
C ALA A 21 -0.43 5.04 -3.33
N LEU A 22 -1.36 4.71 -4.24
CA LEU A 22 -1.24 5.02 -5.67
C LEU A 22 -1.18 6.53 -5.91
N ALA A 23 -2.12 7.28 -5.33
CA ALA A 23 -2.19 8.73 -5.54
C ALA A 23 -0.90 9.45 -5.08
N LEU A 24 -0.35 9.05 -3.94
CA LEU A 24 0.85 9.65 -3.36
C LEU A 24 2.14 9.00 -3.88
N GLY A 25 2.15 7.67 -3.92
CA GLY A 25 3.33 6.88 -4.18
C GLY A 25 3.80 6.93 -5.63
N LEU A 26 2.89 7.02 -6.61
CA LEU A 26 3.28 7.13 -8.03
C LEU A 26 4.05 8.42 -8.30
N TRP A 27 3.64 9.52 -7.67
CA TRP A 27 4.34 10.79 -7.79
C TRP A 27 5.76 10.72 -7.20
N VAL A 28 5.89 10.14 -6.00
CA VAL A 28 7.19 9.92 -5.37
C VAL A 28 8.07 8.97 -6.19
N ALA A 29 7.49 7.88 -6.71
CA ALA A 29 8.20 6.94 -7.56
C ALA A 29 8.73 7.59 -8.83
N TRP A 30 7.92 8.42 -9.49
CA TRP A 30 8.31 9.15 -10.69
C TRP A 30 9.40 10.19 -10.41
N LEU A 31 9.28 10.92 -9.30
CA LEU A 31 10.29 11.88 -8.85
C LEU A 31 11.64 11.17 -8.62
N LEU A 32 11.62 10.03 -7.92
CA LEU A 32 12.82 9.24 -7.65
C LEU A 32 13.40 8.57 -8.89
N ALA A 33 12.58 8.22 -9.89
CA ALA A 33 13.06 7.64 -11.15
C ALA A 33 13.76 8.69 -12.03
N ASN A 34 13.14 9.85 -12.24
CA ASN A 34 13.48 10.76 -13.32
C ASN A 34 14.29 12.00 -12.90
N HIS A 35 14.38 12.28 -11.60
CA HIS A 35 15.08 13.47 -11.12
C HIS A 35 16.29 13.11 -10.26
N SER A 36 17.40 13.81 -10.49
CA SER A 36 18.57 13.80 -9.60
C SER A 36 18.54 15.06 -8.73
N PHE A 37 18.46 14.89 -7.43
CA PHE A 37 18.51 15.99 -6.46
C PHE A 37 19.33 15.60 -5.23
N ARG A 38 19.87 16.60 -4.54
CA ARG A 38 20.85 16.41 -3.45
C ARG A 38 20.39 15.44 -2.35
N TRP A 39 19.09 15.39 -2.06
CA TRP A 39 18.50 14.59 -0.99
C TRP A 39 17.84 13.29 -1.47
N LYS A 40 18.08 12.86 -2.71
CA LYS A 40 17.43 11.69 -3.32
C LYS A 40 17.63 10.41 -2.49
N GLU A 41 18.86 10.17 -2.03
CA GLU A 41 19.19 8.98 -1.23
C GLU A 41 18.49 9.00 0.14
N VAL A 42 18.38 10.19 0.76
CA VAL A 42 17.69 10.36 2.05
C VAL A 42 16.19 10.11 1.87
N VAL A 43 15.58 10.63 0.81
CA VAL A 43 14.16 10.38 0.50
C VAL A 43 13.94 8.88 0.19
N ASP A 44 14.83 8.26 -0.57
CA ASP A 44 14.74 6.82 -0.86
C ASP A 44 14.88 5.96 0.42
N ALA A 45 15.82 6.32 1.30
CA ALA A 45 15.96 5.70 2.61
C ALA A 45 14.70 5.89 3.49
N ALA A 46 14.15 7.11 3.54
CA ALA A 46 12.93 7.42 4.29
C ALA A 46 11.73 6.63 3.77
N VAL A 47 11.57 6.51 2.45
CA VAL A 47 10.55 5.66 1.82
C VAL A 47 10.74 4.19 2.17
N THR A 48 11.99 3.72 2.27
CA THR A 48 12.29 2.31 2.54
C THR A 48 12.19 1.96 4.02
N LEU A 49 12.35 2.94 4.90
CA LEU A 49 12.39 2.76 6.36
C LEU A 49 11.22 1.93 6.91
N PRO A 50 9.94 2.13 6.49
CA PRO A 50 8.83 1.32 6.98
C PRO A 50 8.93 -0.19 6.64
N LEU A 51 9.71 -0.58 5.64
CA LEU A 51 9.92 -2.00 5.30
C LEU A 51 10.95 -2.68 6.22
N VAL A 52 11.85 -1.90 6.81
CA VAL A 52 12.95 -2.39 7.64
C VAL A 52 12.57 -2.39 9.12
N LEU A 53 11.78 -1.40 9.54
CA LEU A 53 11.37 -1.28 10.94
C LEU A 53 10.42 -2.41 11.33
N PRO A 54 10.55 -2.96 12.55
CA PRO A 54 9.54 -3.85 13.11
C PRO A 54 8.15 -3.17 13.09
N PRO A 55 7.07 -3.89 12.73
CA PRO A 55 5.73 -3.32 12.64
C PRO A 55 5.25 -2.62 13.92
N THR A 56 5.65 -3.14 15.09
CA THR A 56 5.33 -2.53 16.38
C THR A 56 6.01 -1.19 16.60
N VAL A 57 7.27 -1.04 16.13
CA VAL A 57 8.01 0.23 16.20
C VAL A 57 7.35 1.28 15.31
N LEU A 58 7.00 0.90 14.09
CA LEU A 58 6.30 1.78 13.16
C LEU A 58 4.93 2.19 13.72
N GLY A 59 4.19 1.22 14.27
CA GLY A 59 2.90 1.47 14.92
C GLY A 59 3.02 2.44 16.10
N TYR A 60 4.09 2.32 16.91
CA TYR A 60 4.36 3.25 18.00
C TYR A 60 4.64 4.68 17.50
N TYR A 61 5.45 4.81 16.44
CA TYR A 61 5.68 6.14 15.84
C TYR A 61 4.40 6.78 15.34
N LEU A 62 3.54 6.00 14.68
CA LEU A 62 2.25 6.51 14.22
C LEU A 62 1.32 6.86 15.40
N LEU A 63 1.34 6.07 16.47
CA LEU A 63 0.58 6.35 17.68
C LEU A 63 1.02 7.67 18.33
N VAL A 64 2.34 7.93 18.41
CA VAL A 64 2.88 9.19 18.93
C VAL A 64 2.54 10.35 17.98
N LEU A 65 2.65 10.14 16.66
CA LEU A 65 2.45 11.17 15.65
C LEU A 65 0.98 11.61 15.54
N PHE A 66 0.04 10.68 15.65
CA PHE A 66 -1.40 10.90 15.50
C PHE A 66 -2.20 10.76 16.79
N GLY A 67 -1.53 10.56 17.92
CA GLY A 67 -2.18 10.51 19.23
C GLY A 67 -2.83 11.85 19.59
N ARG A 68 -3.82 11.82 20.50
CA ARG A 68 -4.61 13.01 20.90
C ARG A 68 -3.77 14.18 21.40
N SER A 69 -2.62 13.93 22.02
CA SER A 69 -1.71 14.96 22.51
C SER A 69 -0.85 15.60 21.44
N SER A 70 -0.71 14.95 20.28
CA SER A 70 0.16 15.42 19.18
C SER A 70 -0.48 16.56 18.38
N PRO A 71 0.32 17.45 17.77
CA PRO A 71 -0.22 18.49 16.89
C PRO A 71 -1.04 17.94 15.72
N LEU A 72 -0.56 16.85 15.06
CA LEU A 72 -1.27 16.25 13.93
C LEU A 72 -2.56 15.55 14.38
N GLY A 73 -2.55 14.89 15.54
CA GLY A 73 -3.76 14.29 16.10
C GLY A 73 -4.83 15.35 16.41
N LYS A 74 -4.43 16.49 16.98
CA LYS A 74 -5.33 17.62 17.26
C LYS A 74 -5.89 18.26 15.98
N ILE A 75 -5.05 18.43 14.95
CA ILE A 75 -5.51 18.95 13.65
C ILE A 75 -6.54 18.00 13.04
N TYR A 76 -6.25 16.68 13.06
CA TYR A 76 -7.18 15.68 12.57
C TYR A 76 -8.51 15.73 13.34
N GLU A 77 -8.46 15.75 14.69
CA GLU A 77 -9.65 15.79 15.55
C GLU A 77 -10.47 17.08 15.31
N TRP A 78 -9.81 18.21 15.05
CA TRP A 78 -10.47 19.46 14.70
C TRP A 78 -11.20 19.40 13.34
N ILE A 79 -10.61 18.72 12.33
CA ILE A 79 -11.21 18.60 10.98
C ILE A 79 -12.35 17.56 10.96
N VAL A 80 -12.14 16.42 11.63
CA VAL A 80 -13.02 15.24 11.49
C VAL A 80 -14.02 15.12 12.65
N GLY A 81 -13.77 15.82 13.77
CA GLY A 81 -14.63 15.83 14.95
C GLY A 81 -14.40 14.67 15.94
N HIS A 82 -13.44 13.77 15.66
CA HIS A 82 -13.06 12.68 16.56
C HIS A 82 -11.57 12.34 16.41
N PRO A 83 -10.93 11.71 17.42
CA PRO A 83 -9.53 11.32 17.31
C PRO A 83 -9.32 10.25 16.22
N LEU A 84 -8.14 10.23 15.61
CA LEU A 84 -7.78 9.22 14.63
C LEU A 84 -7.55 7.84 15.28
N VAL A 85 -6.81 7.81 16.38
CA VAL A 85 -6.48 6.56 17.08
C VAL A 85 -7.73 5.80 17.52
N PHE A 86 -7.65 4.47 17.49
CA PHE A 86 -8.76 3.56 17.80
C PHE A 86 -9.97 3.68 16.87
N THR A 87 -9.73 4.05 15.61
CA THR A 87 -10.74 4.09 14.56
C THR A 87 -10.34 3.21 13.36
N TRP A 88 -11.29 2.91 12.49
CA TRP A 88 -10.98 2.20 11.23
C TRP A 88 -10.11 3.04 10.28
N GLN A 89 -10.17 4.36 10.38
CA GLN A 89 -9.31 5.29 9.65
C GLN A 89 -7.83 5.14 10.08
N ALA A 90 -7.58 4.87 11.37
CA ALA A 90 -6.25 4.55 11.84
C ALA A 90 -5.71 3.25 11.21
N ALA A 91 -6.57 2.24 11.01
CA ALA A 91 -6.19 1.04 10.28
C ALA A 91 -5.83 1.35 8.80
N VAL A 92 -6.53 2.30 8.15
CA VAL A 92 -6.16 2.77 6.80
C VAL A 92 -4.79 3.43 6.81
N VAL A 93 -4.50 4.28 7.79
CA VAL A 93 -3.18 4.93 7.94
C VAL A 93 -2.09 3.88 8.16
N ALA A 94 -2.31 2.90 9.05
CA ALA A 94 -1.40 1.79 9.29
C ALA A 94 -1.07 1.04 7.99
N ALA A 95 -2.10 0.60 7.28
CA ALA A 95 -1.98 -0.12 6.02
C ALA A 95 -1.31 0.72 4.92
N LEU A 96 -1.61 2.01 4.86
CA LEU A 96 -0.98 2.96 3.92
C LEU A 96 0.54 3.02 4.13
N PHE A 97 0.99 3.27 5.36
CA PHE A 97 2.42 3.35 5.68
C PHE A 97 3.15 2.04 5.38
N HIS A 98 2.47 0.90 5.54
CA HIS A 98 3.05 -0.41 5.31
C HIS A 98 3.12 -0.80 3.83
N ALA A 99 2.12 -0.42 3.03
CA ALA A 99 2.00 -0.77 1.62
C ALA A 99 2.73 0.20 0.68
N THR A 100 2.77 1.50 1.03
CA THR A 100 3.30 2.56 0.18
C THR A 100 4.75 2.35 -0.26
N PRO A 101 5.71 1.96 0.61
CA PRO A 101 7.09 1.73 0.19
C PRO A 101 7.22 0.68 -0.92
N LEU A 102 6.46 -0.41 -0.80
CA LEU A 102 6.47 -1.49 -1.77
C LEU A 102 5.96 -1.03 -3.13
N LEU A 103 4.87 -0.25 -3.13
CA LEU A 103 4.32 0.36 -4.34
C LEU A 103 5.31 1.33 -4.97
N ILE A 104 5.93 2.23 -4.19
CA ILE A 104 6.91 3.19 -4.68
C ILE A 104 8.10 2.47 -5.34
N LYS A 105 8.69 1.48 -4.68
CA LYS A 105 9.83 0.73 -5.21
C LYS A 105 9.48 -0.01 -6.51
N SER A 106 8.33 -0.67 -6.55
CA SER A 106 7.88 -1.39 -7.73
C SER A 106 7.53 -0.46 -8.90
N ALA A 107 6.86 0.66 -8.61
CA ALA A 107 6.54 1.67 -9.63
C ALA A 107 7.78 2.37 -10.15
N ARG A 108 8.73 2.72 -9.27
CA ARG A 108 10.03 3.29 -9.65
C ARG A 108 10.78 2.36 -10.58
N ALA A 109 10.90 1.08 -10.25
CA ALA A 109 11.53 0.11 -11.13
C ALA A 109 10.86 0.01 -12.50
N ALA A 110 9.52 0.14 -12.56
CA ALA A 110 8.78 0.16 -13.81
C ALA A 110 9.09 1.41 -14.65
N PHE A 111 9.26 2.57 -14.02
CA PHE A 111 9.63 3.82 -14.70
C PHE A 111 11.08 3.80 -15.18
N GLU A 112 12.02 3.31 -14.37
CA GLU A 112 13.44 3.19 -14.72
C GLU A 112 13.70 2.19 -15.86
N ASN A 113 12.83 1.18 -16.02
CA ASN A 113 12.91 0.20 -17.12
C ASN A 113 12.22 0.66 -18.42
N LEU A 114 11.60 1.84 -18.44
CA LEU A 114 11.03 2.41 -19.66
C LEU A 114 12.16 2.89 -20.59
N ASP A 115 12.06 2.56 -21.88
CA ASP A 115 13.04 3.05 -22.86
C ASP A 115 13.04 4.60 -22.87
N PRO A 116 14.20 5.23 -22.57
CA PRO A 116 14.30 6.71 -22.53
C PRO A 116 13.97 7.41 -23.85
N SER A 117 13.91 6.67 -24.96
CA SER A 117 13.54 7.22 -26.28
C SER A 117 12.12 7.77 -26.29
N TYR A 118 11.17 7.16 -25.59
CA TYR A 118 9.80 7.63 -25.49
C TYR A 118 9.71 8.99 -24.79
N GLU A 119 10.44 9.15 -23.70
CA GLU A 119 10.46 10.42 -22.96
C GLU A 119 11.15 11.53 -23.77
N ARG A 120 12.28 11.21 -24.41
CA ARG A 120 13.00 12.15 -25.27
C ARG A 120 12.16 12.60 -26.45
N ALA A 121 11.48 11.68 -27.12
CA ALA A 121 10.57 12.00 -28.21
C ALA A 121 9.43 12.93 -27.77
N ALA A 122 8.81 12.64 -26.62
CA ALA A 122 7.74 13.48 -26.10
C ALA A 122 8.22 14.90 -25.72
N ARG A 123 9.41 15.02 -25.09
CA ARG A 123 10.00 16.33 -24.76
C ARG A 123 10.36 17.12 -26.02
N ASN A 124 10.89 16.48 -27.06
CA ASN A 124 11.18 17.12 -28.34
C ASN A 124 9.92 17.65 -29.04
N LEU A 125 8.76 17.01 -28.80
CA LEU A 125 7.45 17.46 -29.27
C LEU A 125 6.81 18.54 -28.36
N GLY A 126 7.54 19.06 -27.38
CA GLY A 126 7.07 20.13 -26.49
C GLY A 126 6.13 19.65 -25.37
N ALA A 127 6.15 18.37 -25.00
CA ALA A 127 5.36 17.90 -23.87
C ALA A 127 5.93 18.43 -22.54
N SER A 128 5.08 19.02 -21.70
CA SER A 128 5.43 19.33 -20.32
C SER A 128 5.57 18.06 -19.49
N GLU A 129 6.32 18.11 -18.36
CA GLU A 129 6.55 16.95 -17.49
C GLU A 129 5.22 16.31 -16.98
N TRP A 130 4.21 17.13 -16.69
CA TRP A 130 2.87 16.65 -16.34
C TRP A 130 2.21 15.87 -17.50
N ARG A 131 2.32 16.40 -18.73
CA ARG A 131 1.78 15.76 -19.94
C ARG A 131 2.55 14.48 -20.27
N LEU A 132 3.88 14.50 -20.11
CA LEU A 132 4.76 13.35 -20.27
C LEU A 132 4.32 12.22 -19.30
N PHE A 133 4.17 12.51 -18.01
CA PHE A 133 3.76 11.53 -17.02
C PHE A 133 2.41 10.89 -17.37
N TRP A 134 1.36 11.70 -17.56
CA TRP A 134 0.00 11.17 -17.75
C TRP A 134 -0.25 10.55 -19.11
N ARG A 135 0.40 11.02 -20.18
CA ARG A 135 0.12 10.58 -21.56
C ARG A 135 1.13 9.58 -22.12
N VAL A 136 2.32 9.46 -21.52
CA VAL A 136 3.38 8.59 -22.03
C VAL A 136 3.79 7.58 -20.95
N VAL A 137 4.36 8.04 -19.85
CA VAL A 137 4.94 7.15 -18.82
C VAL A 137 3.90 6.24 -18.20
N LEU A 138 2.84 6.79 -17.64
CA LEU A 138 1.80 6.03 -16.94
C LEU A 138 1.06 5.03 -17.85
N PRO A 139 0.64 5.36 -19.09
CA PRO A 139 0.05 4.40 -20.00
C PRO A 139 0.98 3.26 -20.41
N LEU A 140 2.27 3.55 -20.64
CA LEU A 140 3.24 2.53 -21.02
C LEU A 140 3.58 1.59 -19.86
N THR A 141 3.59 2.09 -18.63
CA THR A 141 3.91 1.31 -17.42
C THR A 141 2.67 0.77 -16.69
N ARG A 142 1.46 1.02 -17.19
CA ARG A 142 0.19 0.70 -16.51
C ARG A 142 0.08 -0.73 -15.99
N ARG A 143 0.63 -1.71 -16.72
CA ARG A 143 0.59 -3.12 -16.31
C ARG A 143 1.46 -3.38 -15.09
N SER A 144 2.67 -2.83 -15.08
CA SER A 144 3.58 -2.90 -13.92
C SER A 144 3.00 -2.17 -12.72
N ILE A 145 2.32 -1.03 -12.94
CA ILE A 145 1.63 -0.29 -11.87
C ILE A 145 0.46 -1.10 -11.30
N LEU A 146 -0.31 -1.81 -12.15
CA LEU A 146 -1.38 -2.70 -11.67
C LEU A 146 -0.82 -3.84 -10.82
N ALA A 147 0.29 -4.47 -11.25
CA ALA A 147 0.96 -5.49 -10.45
C ALA A 147 1.48 -4.94 -9.11
N ALA A 148 2.11 -3.77 -9.12
CA ALA A 148 2.56 -3.08 -7.92
C ALA A 148 1.39 -2.75 -6.97
N SER A 149 0.24 -2.35 -7.52
CA SER A 149 -0.98 -2.05 -6.76
C SER A 149 -1.56 -3.29 -6.09
N ALA A 150 -1.59 -4.42 -6.80
CA ALA A 150 -2.05 -5.68 -6.23
C ALA A 150 -1.14 -6.18 -5.11
N LEU A 151 0.17 -6.01 -5.26
CA LEU A 151 1.14 -6.36 -4.22
C LEU A 151 0.99 -5.44 -2.99
N ALA A 152 0.78 -4.15 -3.21
CA ALA A 152 0.49 -3.18 -2.15
C ALA A 152 -0.84 -3.50 -1.44
N PHE A 153 -1.88 -3.88 -2.19
CA PHE A 153 -3.16 -4.30 -1.64
C PHE A 153 -3.02 -5.57 -0.78
N ALA A 154 -2.33 -6.59 -1.28
CA ALA A 154 -2.08 -7.82 -0.53
C ALA A 154 -1.29 -7.53 0.76
N ARG A 155 -0.33 -6.61 0.70
CA ARG A 155 0.45 -6.18 1.87
C ARG A 155 -0.41 -5.43 2.89
N ALA A 156 -1.29 -4.54 2.43
CA ALA A 156 -2.25 -3.81 3.26
C ALA A 156 -3.28 -4.76 3.91
N LEU A 157 -3.74 -5.77 3.17
CA LEU A 157 -4.69 -6.76 3.66
C LEU A 157 -4.12 -7.61 4.81
N GLY A 158 -2.82 -7.89 4.79
CA GLY A 158 -2.11 -8.67 5.80
C GLY A 158 -1.50 -7.84 6.93
N ASP A 159 -1.85 -6.55 7.06
CA ASP A 159 -1.31 -5.74 8.16
C ASP A 159 -1.92 -6.16 9.52
N PHE A 160 -1.04 -6.39 10.48
CA PHE A 160 -1.40 -6.79 11.84
C PHE A 160 -0.79 -5.85 12.88
N GLY A 161 0.53 -5.79 12.95
CA GLY A 161 1.24 -5.16 14.06
C GLY A 161 1.06 -3.65 14.14
N ILE A 162 1.08 -2.96 13.01
CA ILE A 162 0.87 -1.51 12.97
C ILE A 162 -0.60 -1.22 13.28
N THR A 163 -1.53 -1.96 12.67
CA THR A 163 -2.96 -1.81 12.89
C THR A 163 -3.33 -2.04 14.35
N LEU A 164 -2.79 -3.09 14.99
CA LEU A 164 -3.02 -3.36 16.41
C LEU A 164 -2.61 -2.17 17.28
N MET A 165 -1.47 -1.56 16.99
CA MET A 165 -0.92 -0.46 17.80
C MET A 165 -1.73 0.83 17.70
N ILE A 166 -2.21 1.21 16.50
CA ILE A 166 -2.86 2.51 16.30
C ILE A 166 -4.39 2.43 16.26
N ALA A 167 -4.95 1.35 15.72
CA ALA A 167 -6.40 1.15 15.62
C ALA A 167 -6.98 0.30 16.74
N GLY A 168 -6.14 -0.53 17.39
CA GLY A 168 -6.56 -1.49 18.40
C GLY A 168 -7.32 -2.68 17.82
N ASN A 169 -7.77 -3.57 18.70
CA ASN A 169 -8.55 -4.77 18.35
C ASN A 169 -9.97 -4.64 18.93
N ILE A 170 -10.83 -3.84 18.31
CA ILE A 170 -12.19 -3.58 18.80
C ILE A 170 -13.19 -4.30 17.89
N PRO A 171 -13.85 -5.41 18.34
CA PRO A 171 -14.85 -6.12 17.56
C PRO A 171 -15.95 -5.19 17.05
N GLY A 172 -16.35 -5.38 15.79
CA GLY A 172 -17.38 -4.56 15.13
C GLY A 172 -16.97 -3.12 14.80
N ARG A 173 -15.71 -2.71 15.06
CA ARG A 173 -15.23 -1.33 14.81
C ARG A 173 -13.89 -1.26 14.09
N THR A 174 -12.84 -1.87 14.65
CA THR A 174 -11.47 -1.78 14.12
C THR A 174 -10.80 -3.13 13.89
N GLN A 175 -11.45 -4.22 14.31
CA GLN A 175 -10.92 -5.56 14.19
C GLN A 175 -10.84 -5.97 12.71
N THR A 176 -9.61 -6.02 12.17
CA THR A 176 -9.33 -6.56 10.84
C THR A 176 -9.30 -8.09 10.87
N VAL A 177 -9.29 -8.75 9.71
CA VAL A 177 -9.24 -10.22 9.64
C VAL A 177 -7.99 -10.79 10.31
N ALA A 178 -6.85 -10.13 10.19
CA ALA A 178 -5.62 -10.56 10.85
C ALA A 178 -5.75 -10.51 12.38
N LEU A 179 -6.38 -9.46 12.91
CA LEU A 179 -6.68 -9.32 14.34
C LEU A 179 -7.74 -10.33 14.81
N ALA A 180 -8.76 -10.60 14.00
CA ALA A 180 -9.80 -11.58 14.32
C ALA A 180 -9.25 -13.02 14.34
N ILE A 181 -8.32 -13.35 13.43
CA ILE A 181 -7.62 -14.65 13.44
C ILE A 181 -6.79 -14.78 14.73
N TYR A 182 -6.02 -13.76 15.07
CA TYR A 182 -5.22 -13.74 16.30
C TYR A 182 -6.08 -13.93 17.54
N ASP A 183 -7.16 -13.17 17.68
CA ASP A 183 -8.12 -13.25 18.78
C ASP A 183 -8.78 -14.64 18.88
N ALA A 184 -9.14 -15.22 17.73
CA ALA A 184 -9.75 -16.56 17.69
C ALA A 184 -8.75 -17.64 18.13
N VAL A 185 -7.47 -17.53 17.79
CA VAL A 185 -6.41 -18.45 18.24
C VAL A 185 -6.19 -18.31 19.75
N GLU A 186 -6.06 -17.09 20.27
CA GLU A 186 -5.89 -16.85 21.70
C GLU A 186 -7.09 -17.31 22.53
N SER A 187 -8.29 -17.16 21.98
CA SER A 187 -9.54 -17.62 22.65
C SER A 187 -9.82 -19.12 22.48
N GLY A 188 -8.91 -19.91 21.88
CA GLY A 188 -9.10 -21.34 21.66
C GLY A 188 -10.17 -21.71 20.63
N LYS A 189 -10.65 -20.76 19.82
CA LYS A 189 -11.67 -20.92 18.78
C LYS A 189 -11.05 -21.36 17.45
N GLY A 190 -10.30 -22.46 17.43
CA GLY A 190 -9.52 -22.92 16.28
C GLY A 190 -10.32 -23.07 14.98
N ASN A 191 -11.57 -23.52 15.03
CA ASN A 191 -12.43 -23.64 13.85
C ASN A 191 -12.74 -22.27 13.20
N VAL A 192 -12.94 -21.22 14.02
CA VAL A 192 -13.17 -19.87 13.53
C VAL A 192 -11.91 -19.33 12.89
N ALA A 193 -10.76 -19.49 13.55
CA ALA A 193 -9.45 -19.09 13.03
C ALA A 193 -9.18 -19.77 11.68
N LEU A 194 -9.36 -21.09 11.58
CA LEU A 194 -9.15 -21.85 10.34
C LEU A 194 -10.05 -21.35 9.20
N THR A 195 -11.32 -21.11 9.50
CA THR A 195 -12.26 -20.58 8.48
C THR A 195 -11.80 -19.24 7.95
N LEU A 196 -11.45 -18.30 8.83
CA LEU A 196 -10.97 -16.97 8.42
C LEU A 196 -9.67 -17.05 7.63
N VAL A 197 -8.72 -17.89 8.05
CA VAL A 197 -7.45 -18.13 7.33
C VAL A 197 -7.71 -18.66 5.93
N LEU A 198 -8.56 -19.67 5.77
CA LEU A 198 -8.88 -20.22 4.44
C LEU A 198 -9.51 -19.17 3.53
N VAL A 199 -10.51 -18.44 4.05
CA VAL A 199 -11.20 -17.42 3.27
C VAL A 199 -10.25 -16.30 2.82
N ILE A 200 -9.44 -15.76 3.73
CA ILE A 200 -8.52 -14.67 3.36
C ILE A 200 -7.42 -15.15 2.41
N SER A 201 -6.96 -16.40 2.56
CA SER A 201 -5.99 -17.00 1.63
C SER A 201 -6.56 -17.14 0.22
N VAL A 202 -7.79 -17.62 0.08
CA VAL A 202 -8.47 -17.69 -1.22
C VAL A 202 -8.63 -16.29 -1.83
N VAL A 203 -9.08 -15.31 -1.04
CA VAL A 203 -9.22 -13.92 -1.48
C VAL A 203 -7.87 -13.36 -1.97
N ALA A 204 -6.81 -13.56 -1.21
CA ALA A 204 -5.47 -13.10 -1.58
C ALA A 204 -4.96 -13.76 -2.87
N VAL A 205 -5.12 -15.09 -3.01
CA VAL A 205 -4.74 -15.83 -4.22
C VAL A 205 -5.51 -15.34 -5.43
N VAL A 206 -6.82 -15.14 -5.32
CA VAL A 206 -7.67 -14.63 -6.41
C VAL A 206 -7.20 -13.24 -6.86
N ILE A 207 -7.01 -12.32 -5.91
CA ILE A 207 -6.57 -10.95 -6.22
C ILE A 207 -5.20 -10.95 -6.90
N LEU A 208 -4.23 -11.69 -6.37
CA LEU A 208 -2.89 -11.79 -6.95
C LEU A 208 -2.92 -12.47 -8.33
N SER A 209 -3.73 -13.52 -8.51
CA SER A 209 -3.85 -14.21 -9.81
C SER A 209 -4.46 -13.31 -10.87
N VAL A 210 -5.52 -12.57 -10.52
CA VAL A 210 -6.15 -11.59 -11.41
C VAL A 210 -5.15 -10.49 -11.77
N ALA A 211 -4.45 -9.94 -10.80
CA ALA A 211 -3.44 -8.91 -11.04
C ALA A 211 -2.31 -9.40 -11.94
N ASN A 212 -1.79 -10.61 -11.70
CA ASN A 212 -0.76 -11.21 -12.54
C ASN A 212 -1.25 -11.46 -13.98
N HIS A 213 -2.49 -11.91 -14.16
CA HIS A 213 -3.08 -12.08 -15.48
C HIS A 213 -3.07 -10.77 -16.28
N PHE A 214 -3.40 -9.65 -15.67
CA PHE A 214 -3.36 -8.33 -16.32
C PHE A 214 -1.95 -7.74 -16.44
N ALA A 215 -1.00 -8.17 -15.61
CA ALA A 215 0.38 -7.72 -15.64
C ALA A 215 1.22 -8.44 -16.73
N THR A 216 0.98 -9.73 -16.97
CA THR A 216 1.68 -10.50 -17.99
C THR A 216 1.32 -10.02 -19.38
N SER A 217 2.31 -9.48 -20.11
CA SER A 217 2.14 -9.03 -21.49
C SER A 217 2.51 -10.15 -22.48
N PRO A 218 1.76 -10.31 -23.59
CA PRO A 218 2.24 -11.11 -24.73
C PRO A 218 3.42 -10.48 -25.47
N PHE A 219 3.78 -9.23 -25.15
CA PHE A 219 4.89 -8.48 -25.73
C PHE A 219 6.02 -8.25 -24.72
N GLY A 220 6.54 -9.32 -24.12
CA GLY A 220 7.88 -9.28 -23.53
C GLY A 220 8.92 -9.12 -24.66
N PRO A 221 10.09 -8.47 -24.42
CA PRO A 221 11.17 -8.49 -25.41
C PRO A 221 11.46 -9.96 -25.71
N ARG A 222 11.30 -10.36 -26.97
CA ARG A 222 11.81 -11.65 -27.44
C ARG A 222 13.29 -11.65 -27.12
N GLN A 223 13.70 -12.47 -26.17
CA GLN A 223 15.11 -12.83 -26.05
C GLN A 223 15.46 -13.39 -27.43
N SER A 224 16.25 -12.63 -28.20
CA SER A 224 16.86 -13.14 -29.40
C SER A 224 17.74 -14.32 -28.96
N PRO A 225 17.53 -15.53 -29.50
CA PRO A 225 18.49 -16.62 -29.28
C PRO A 225 19.81 -16.15 -29.87
N ILE A 226 20.87 -16.22 -29.04
CA ILE A 226 22.27 -16.06 -29.44
C ILE A 226 22.63 -17.24 -30.34
#